data_0fa4c6006ec4a249ed6a9756f5f9c130
#
_entry.id   0fa4c6006ec4a249ed6a9756f5f9c130
#
_cell.length_a   1.000
_cell.length_b   1.000
_cell.length_c   1.000
_cell.angle_alpha   90.00
_cell.angle_beta   90.00
_cell.angle_gamma   90.00
#
_symmetry.space_group_name_H-M   'P 1'
#
loop_
_entity.id
_entity.type
_entity.pdbx_description
1 polymer ?
#
loop_
_entity_poly.entity_id
_entity_poly.type
_entity_poly.pdbx_seq_one_letter_code
_entity_poly.pdbx_strand_id
1 'polypeptide(L)'
;MKRVISTQLQEEDIKIEKSLRPMYFDDYIGQQKIKDNLKIYIEAAKSRGEALDHVLFYGPPGLGKTTLAGIIANEMGTKIKVTSGPAIGKPGEMAAILNGLSEGDILFVDEIHRLNRQVEEVLYPAMEDYAIDIMIGKGESAKSIRFNLPKFTLVGATTRAGMLSAPLRDRFGVVNHMEFYTVDELKHIIVNSAKVLGVEIDDKGAYEMARRSRGTPRLANRLLKRVRDFAQVKYDGKITYDVASFALDLLEVDKYGLDLNDRNILLTIIDKFAGGPVGLDTLAAAIGEDAGTIEDVYEPYLVKNGFINRTPKGRVATELAFEHFERKSA
;
A
#
# COMPACT_ATOMS: atom_id res chain seq x y z
N MET A 1 -24.16 11.74 -13.20
CA MET A 1 -22.98 10.97 -13.61
C MET A 1 -22.55 10.09 -12.44
N LYS A 2 -22.60 8.76 -12.56
CA LYS A 2 -22.12 7.83 -11.52
C LYS A 2 -20.62 8.01 -11.39
N ARG A 3 -20.11 8.17 -10.15
CA ARG A 3 -18.68 8.28 -9.84
C ARG A 3 -17.88 7.22 -10.59
N VAL A 4 -17.05 7.64 -11.55
CA VAL A 4 -16.20 6.76 -12.37
C VAL A 4 -15.04 6.18 -11.54
N ILE A 5 -14.81 6.72 -10.36
CA ILE A 5 -13.84 6.22 -9.38
C ILE A 5 -14.61 5.73 -8.15
N SER A 6 -15.22 4.56 -8.27
CA SER A 6 -15.75 3.82 -7.11
C SER A 6 -14.56 3.21 -6.35
N THR A 7 -14.47 3.47 -5.04
CA THR A 7 -13.52 2.79 -4.14
C THR A 7 -13.87 1.32 -3.89
N GLN A 8 -15.05 0.86 -4.34
CA GLN A 8 -15.44 -0.55 -4.28
C GLN A 8 -14.93 -1.27 -5.53
N LEU A 9 -13.94 -2.13 -5.33
CA LEU A 9 -13.44 -3.08 -6.33
C LEU A 9 -14.57 -4.07 -6.69
N GLN A 10 -14.93 -4.15 -7.99
CA GLN A 10 -15.76 -5.24 -8.49
C GLN A 10 -14.95 -6.54 -8.50
N GLU A 11 -15.59 -7.70 -8.38
CA GLU A 11 -14.88 -9.01 -8.35
C GLU A 11 -13.99 -9.24 -9.58
N GLU A 12 -14.38 -8.74 -10.74
CA GLU A 12 -13.56 -8.78 -11.96
C GLU A 12 -12.30 -7.91 -11.86
N ASP A 13 -12.38 -6.74 -11.23
CA ASP A 13 -11.23 -5.87 -10.99
C ASP A 13 -10.21 -6.53 -10.06
N ILE A 14 -10.67 -7.30 -9.08
CA ILE A 14 -9.81 -8.06 -8.16
C ILE A 14 -9.06 -9.17 -8.90
N LYS A 15 -9.75 -9.91 -9.78
CA LYS A 15 -9.12 -10.97 -10.59
C LYS A 15 -8.06 -10.42 -11.52
N ILE A 16 -8.37 -9.32 -12.23
CA ILE A 16 -7.42 -8.66 -13.12
C ILE A 16 -6.26 -8.05 -12.33
N GLU A 17 -6.51 -7.43 -11.18
CA GLU A 17 -5.44 -6.90 -10.33
C GLU A 17 -4.48 -8.00 -9.86
N LYS A 18 -5.00 -9.18 -9.54
CA LYS A 18 -4.17 -10.34 -9.21
C LYS A 18 -3.31 -10.81 -10.40
N SER A 19 -3.86 -10.80 -11.62
CA SER A 19 -3.10 -11.21 -12.82
C SER A 19 -1.97 -10.25 -13.19
N LEU A 20 -2.03 -9.00 -12.74
CA LEU A 20 -1.00 -8.00 -12.99
C LEU A 20 0.12 -8.01 -11.93
N ARG A 21 -0.03 -8.80 -10.86
CA ARG A 21 0.98 -8.86 -9.78
C ARG A 21 2.13 -9.78 -10.19
N PRO A 22 3.38 -9.31 -10.08
CA PRO A 22 4.54 -10.18 -10.28
C PRO A 22 4.56 -11.29 -9.22
N MET A 23 4.98 -12.48 -9.63
CA MET A 23 5.02 -13.67 -8.79
C MET A 23 6.41 -13.92 -8.21
N TYR A 24 7.47 -13.41 -8.83
CA TYR A 24 8.87 -13.61 -8.46
C TYR A 24 9.63 -12.29 -8.49
N PHE A 25 10.79 -12.24 -7.83
CA PHE A 25 11.63 -11.04 -7.80
C PHE A 25 12.11 -10.58 -9.17
N ASP A 26 12.27 -11.50 -10.11
CA ASP A 26 12.77 -11.18 -11.46
C ASP A 26 11.75 -10.36 -12.26
N ASP A 27 10.46 -10.55 -11.99
CA ASP A 27 9.38 -9.77 -12.60
C ASP A 27 9.06 -8.49 -11.81
N TYR A 28 9.60 -8.35 -10.59
CA TYR A 28 9.28 -7.23 -9.71
C TYR A 28 10.17 -6.02 -10.02
N ILE A 29 9.54 -4.93 -10.43
CA ILE A 29 10.19 -3.66 -10.76
C ILE A 29 10.20 -2.74 -9.55
N GLY A 30 11.30 -2.03 -9.36
CA GLY A 30 11.48 -1.05 -8.28
C GLY A 30 11.87 -1.66 -6.93
N GLN A 31 11.94 -0.81 -5.91
CA GLN A 31 12.34 -1.18 -4.53
C GLN A 31 13.67 -1.96 -4.47
N GLN A 32 14.65 -1.60 -5.31
CA GLN A 32 15.83 -2.44 -5.57
C GLN A 32 16.57 -2.86 -4.30
N LYS A 33 16.79 -1.93 -3.37
CA LYS A 33 17.48 -2.22 -2.10
C LYS A 33 16.73 -3.27 -1.25
N ILE A 34 15.40 -3.17 -1.20
CA ILE A 34 14.56 -4.12 -0.47
C ILE A 34 14.65 -5.50 -1.12
N LYS A 35 14.55 -5.53 -2.45
CA LYS A 35 14.63 -6.75 -3.26
C LYS A 35 15.96 -7.48 -3.07
N ASP A 36 17.07 -6.76 -3.16
CA ASP A 36 18.41 -7.33 -3.02
C ASP A 36 18.63 -7.91 -1.61
N ASN A 37 18.22 -7.19 -0.57
CA ASN A 37 18.30 -7.68 0.80
C ASN A 37 17.44 -8.94 1.02
N LEU A 38 16.18 -8.92 0.55
CA LEU A 38 15.28 -10.05 0.70
C LEU A 38 15.80 -11.29 -0.04
N LYS A 39 16.38 -11.16 -1.23
CA LYS A 39 17.02 -12.27 -1.95
C LYS A 39 18.09 -12.93 -1.10
N ILE A 40 18.97 -12.15 -0.46
CA ILE A 40 20.02 -12.66 0.41
C ILE A 40 19.43 -13.40 1.63
N TYR A 41 18.44 -12.79 2.30
CA TYR A 41 17.83 -13.39 3.49
C TYR A 41 17.09 -14.70 3.17
N ILE A 42 16.36 -14.73 2.06
CA ILE A 42 15.66 -15.92 1.59
C ILE A 42 16.64 -17.04 1.23
N GLU A 43 17.70 -16.73 0.48
CA GLU A 43 18.73 -17.71 0.13
C GLU A 43 19.40 -18.29 1.37
N ALA A 44 19.74 -17.43 2.34
CA ALA A 44 20.34 -17.85 3.61
C ALA A 44 19.38 -18.73 4.44
N ALA A 45 18.09 -18.36 4.54
CA ALA A 45 17.09 -19.17 5.26
C ALA A 45 16.90 -20.54 4.58
N LYS A 46 16.79 -20.57 3.26
CA LYS A 46 16.68 -21.84 2.48
C LYS A 46 17.90 -22.73 2.65
N SER A 47 19.12 -22.17 2.64
CA SER A 47 20.36 -22.95 2.80
C SER A 47 20.46 -23.61 4.18
N ARG A 48 19.86 -23.01 5.21
CA ARG A 48 19.78 -23.57 6.58
C ARG A 48 18.56 -24.43 6.84
N GLY A 49 17.59 -24.46 5.91
CA GLY A 49 16.31 -25.15 6.10
C GLY A 49 15.44 -24.50 7.19
N GLU A 50 15.51 -23.17 7.33
CA GLU A 50 14.82 -22.39 8.35
C GLU A 50 13.71 -21.54 7.75
N ALA A 51 12.71 -21.15 8.57
CA ALA A 51 11.79 -20.10 8.22
C ALA A 51 12.54 -18.76 8.09
N LEU A 52 12.06 -17.86 7.23
CA LEU A 52 12.58 -16.50 7.14
C LEU A 52 12.25 -15.72 8.42
N ASP A 53 13.11 -14.82 8.84
CA ASP A 53 12.81 -13.87 9.92
C ASP A 53 11.53 -13.08 9.61
N HIS A 54 10.85 -12.61 10.68
CA HIS A 54 9.66 -11.79 10.53
C HIS A 54 9.96 -10.46 9.83
N VAL A 55 9.12 -10.10 8.87
CA VAL A 55 9.32 -8.95 7.97
C VAL A 55 8.24 -7.90 8.18
N LEU A 56 8.62 -6.64 8.32
CA LEU A 56 7.72 -5.50 8.33
C LEU A 56 7.92 -4.63 7.08
N PHE A 57 6.86 -4.40 6.33
CA PHE A 57 6.81 -3.40 5.27
C PHE A 57 5.99 -2.20 5.71
N TYR A 58 6.56 -0.99 5.61
CA TYR A 58 5.83 0.23 5.92
C TYR A 58 6.03 1.29 4.83
N GLY A 59 5.06 2.18 4.70
CA GLY A 59 5.05 3.26 3.70
C GLY A 59 3.66 3.50 3.11
N PRO A 60 3.50 4.50 2.24
CA PRO A 60 2.23 4.86 1.63
C PRO A 60 1.47 3.68 1.01
N PRO A 61 0.14 3.78 0.84
CA PRO A 61 -0.65 2.72 0.22
C PRO A 61 -0.31 2.57 -1.27
N GLY A 62 -0.53 1.37 -1.83
CA GLY A 62 -0.38 1.13 -3.27
C GLY A 62 1.03 0.86 -3.78
N LEU A 63 2.03 0.74 -2.89
CA LEU A 63 3.44 0.52 -3.24
C LEU A 63 3.83 -0.96 -3.43
N GLY A 64 2.92 -1.92 -3.19
CA GLY A 64 3.18 -3.34 -3.43
C GLY A 64 3.56 -4.17 -2.20
N LYS A 65 3.24 -3.73 -0.95
CA LYS A 65 3.49 -4.48 0.29
C LYS A 65 2.94 -5.91 0.23
N THR A 66 1.69 -6.06 -0.15
CA THR A 66 1.03 -7.38 -0.33
C THR A 66 1.68 -8.21 -1.46
N THR A 67 2.14 -7.55 -2.52
CA THR A 67 2.83 -8.21 -3.64
C THR A 67 4.16 -8.80 -3.18
N LEU A 68 4.97 -8.02 -2.43
CA LEU A 68 6.24 -8.53 -1.89
C LEU A 68 6.03 -9.70 -0.92
N ALA A 69 4.99 -9.67 -0.09
CA ALA A 69 4.66 -10.82 0.77
C ALA A 69 4.35 -12.08 -0.05
N GLY A 70 3.61 -11.95 -1.16
CA GLY A 70 3.37 -13.06 -2.07
C GLY A 70 4.64 -13.57 -2.76
N ILE A 71 5.52 -12.66 -3.18
CA ILE A 71 6.81 -13.01 -3.78
C ILE A 71 7.69 -13.77 -2.76
N ILE A 72 7.77 -13.31 -1.51
CA ILE A 72 8.51 -14.02 -0.47
C ILE A 72 8.01 -15.46 -0.33
N ALA A 73 6.68 -15.67 -0.31
CA ALA A 73 6.11 -17.01 -0.21
C ALA A 73 6.49 -17.90 -1.41
N ASN A 74 6.41 -17.36 -2.64
CA ASN A 74 6.78 -18.07 -3.84
C ASN A 74 8.27 -18.40 -3.87
N GLU A 75 9.13 -17.44 -3.52
CA GLU A 75 10.58 -17.64 -3.45
C GLU A 75 10.98 -18.66 -2.37
N MET A 76 10.31 -18.63 -1.22
CA MET A 76 10.51 -19.64 -0.16
C MET A 76 9.91 -21.01 -0.52
N GLY A 77 8.99 -21.09 -1.49
CA GLY A 77 8.29 -22.31 -1.85
C GLY A 77 7.24 -22.74 -0.82
N THR A 78 6.66 -21.78 -0.08
CA THR A 78 5.71 -22.01 1.01
C THR A 78 4.36 -21.36 0.72
N LYS A 79 3.35 -21.68 1.55
CA LYS A 79 2.02 -21.09 1.42
C LYS A 79 1.95 -19.74 2.13
N ILE A 80 1.10 -18.85 1.61
CA ILE A 80 0.77 -17.58 2.26
C ILE A 80 -0.68 -17.58 2.73
N LYS A 81 -0.89 -17.23 4.00
CA LYS A 81 -2.20 -16.92 4.56
C LYS A 81 -2.32 -15.42 4.71
N VAL A 82 -3.34 -14.84 4.10
CA VAL A 82 -3.54 -13.38 4.04
C VAL A 82 -4.68 -12.99 4.96
N THR A 83 -4.45 -12.01 5.82
CA THR A 83 -5.45 -11.38 6.67
C THR A 83 -5.17 -9.90 6.84
N SER A 84 -5.96 -9.20 7.64
CA SER A 84 -5.74 -7.78 7.97
C SER A 84 -6.00 -7.50 9.45
N GLY A 85 -5.37 -6.47 10.00
CA GLY A 85 -5.58 -6.06 11.38
C GLY A 85 -7.06 -5.85 11.73
N PRO A 86 -7.84 -5.09 10.93
CA PRO A 86 -9.26 -4.91 11.18
C PRO A 86 -10.11 -6.19 11.15
N ALA A 87 -9.66 -7.23 10.46
CA ALA A 87 -10.39 -8.50 10.36
C ALA A 87 -10.23 -9.39 11.59
N ILE A 88 -9.31 -9.04 12.48
CA ILE A 88 -8.98 -9.84 13.68
C ILE A 88 -9.43 -9.06 14.92
N GLY A 89 -10.62 -9.37 15.42
CA GLY A 89 -11.21 -8.67 16.55
C GLY A 89 -10.84 -9.25 17.92
N LYS A 90 -10.45 -10.53 17.99
CA LYS A 90 -10.27 -11.28 19.25
C LYS A 90 -9.01 -12.12 19.26
N PRO A 91 -8.38 -12.31 20.43
CA PRO A 91 -7.21 -13.18 20.60
C PRO A 91 -7.39 -14.60 20.06
N GLY A 92 -8.58 -15.19 20.27
CA GLY A 92 -8.91 -16.54 19.79
C GLY A 92 -8.93 -16.68 18.27
N GLU A 93 -9.27 -15.62 17.54
CA GLU A 93 -9.21 -15.60 16.08
C GLU A 93 -7.76 -15.63 15.59
N MET A 94 -6.88 -14.86 16.22
CA MET A 94 -5.45 -14.89 15.92
C MET A 94 -4.86 -16.27 16.26
N ALA A 95 -5.18 -16.82 17.42
CA ALA A 95 -4.73 -18.17 17.80
C ALA A 95 -5.19 -19.24 16.80
N ALA A 96 -6.43 -19.17 16.31
CA ALA A 96 -6.94 -20.08 15.28
C ALA A 96 -6.22 -19.92 13.93
N ILE A 97 -5.87 -18.68 13.56
CA ILE A 97 -5.08 -18.42 12.36
C ILE A 97 -3.69 -19.04 12.48
N LEU A 98 -3.00 -18.81 13.59
CA LEU A 98 -1.65 -19.32 13.87
C LEU A 98 -1.61 -20.85 13.93
N ASN A 99 -2.55 -21.48 14.62
CA ASN A 99 -2.66 -22.93 14.70
C ASN A 99 -2.96 -23.62 13.36
N GLY A 100 -3.49 -22.88 12.39
CA GLY A 100 -3.77 -23.37 11.04
C GLY A 100 -2.61 -23.16 10.05
N LEU A 101 -1.41 -22.78 10.50
CA LEU A 101 -0.20 -22.67 9.69
C LEU A 101 0.55 -24.01 9.69
N SER A 102 1.31 -24.23 8.62
CA SER A 102 2.27 -25.34 8.49
C SER A 102 3.70 -24.82 8.62
N GLU A 103 4.67 -25.71 8.74
CA GLU A 103 6.09 -25.37 8.82
C GLU A 103 6.53 -24.54 7.62
N GLY A 104 7.14 -23.37 7.88
CA GLY A 104 7.63 -22.43 6.87
C GLY A 104 6.55 -21.54 6.25
N ASP A 105 5.27 -21.70 6.58
CA ASP A 105 4.19 -20.86 6.02
C ASP A 105 4.39 -19.38 6.36
N ILE A 106 3.84 -18.53 5.50
CA ILE A 106 3.83 -17.08 5.69
C ILE A 106 2.44 -16.62 6.13
N LEU A 107 2.38 -15.90 7.25
CA LEU A 107 1.21 -15.15 7.67
C LEU A 107 1.40 -13.68 7.26
N PHE A 108 0.60 -13.20 6.32
CA PHE A 108 0.57 -11.79 5.96
C PHE A 108 -0.59 -11.07 6.65
N VAL A 109 -0.25 -10.02 7.40
CA VAL A 109 -1.22 -9.16 8.11
C VAL A 109 -1.13 -7.74 7.55
N ASP A 110 -2.12 -7.35 6.73
CA ASP A 110 -2.22 -5.98 6.24
C ASP A 110 -2.79 -5.05 7.32
N GLU A 111 -2.43 -3.76 7.29
CA GLU A 111 -2.84 -2.76 8.29
C GLU A 111 -2.60 -3.27 9.74
N ILE A 112 -1.43 -3.89 9.98
CA ILE A 112 -1.10 -4.55 11.25
C ILE A 112 -1.16 -3.60 12.46
N HIS A 113 -0.98 -2.29 12.26
CA HIS A 113 -1.13 -1.25 13.29
C HIS A 113 -2.56 -1.11 13.82
N ARG A 114 -3.55 -1.74 13.16
CA ARG A 114 -4.96 -1.74 13.58
C ARG A 114 -5.35 -2.96 14.41
N LEU A 115 -4.40 -3.84 14.72
CA LEU A 115 -4.63 -4.89 15.71
C LEU A 115 -4.90 -4.25 17.08
N ASN A 116 -5.87 -4.77 17.82
CA ASN A 116 -6.03 -4.37 19.20
C ASN A 116 -4.95 -5.01 20.08
N ARG A 117 -4.67 -4.40 21.23
CA ARG A 117 -3.59 -4.81 22.13
C ARG A 117 -3.67 -6.28 22.56
N GLN A 118 -4.88 -6.79 22.82
CA GLN A 118 -5.07 -8.18 23.25
C GLN A 118 -4.67 -9.18 22.16
N VAL A 119 -4.90 -8.83 20.90
CA VAL A 119 -4.46 -9.64 19.73
C VAL A 119 -2.95 -9.54 19.55
N GLU A 120 -2.36 -8.37 19.72
CA GLU A 120 -0.90 -8.22 19.68
C GLU A 120 -0.20 -9.07 20.74
N GLU A 121 -0.77 -9.15 21.95
CA GLU A 121 -0.21 -9.95 23.06
C GLU A 121 -0.15 -11.46 22.73
N VAL A 122 -1.01 -11.95 21.84
CA VAL A 122 -0.91 -13.34 21.32
C VAL A 122 0.25 -13.49 20.32
N LEU A 123 0.55 -12.43 19.55
CA LEU A 123 1.65 -12.46 18.58
C LEU A 123 3.02 -12.48 19.23
N TYR A 124 3.20 -11.89 20.41
CA TYR A 124 4.53 -11.80 21.02
C TYR A 124 5.18 -13.16 21.24
N PRO A 125 4.59 -14.10 22.01
CA PRO A 125 5.17 -15.42 22.17
C PRO A 125 5.14 -16.25 20.88
N ALA A 126 4.17 -15.99 19.98
CA ALA A 126 4.11 -16.68 18.71
C ALA A 126 5.31 -16.32 17.80
N MET A 127 5.77 -15.07 17.82
CA MET A 127 6.92 -14.60 17.04
C MET A 127 8.27 -14.98 17.67
N GLU A 128 8.38 -14.97 18.99
CA GLU A 128 9.65 -15.24 19.68
C GLU A 128 9.89 -16.74 19.87
N ASP A 129 8.87 -17.44 20.39
CA ASP A 129 8.99 -18.82 20.86
C ASP A 129 8.26 -19.83 19.98
N TYR A 130 7.56 -19.38 18.94
CA TYR A 130 6.64 -20.20 18.15
C TYR A 130 5.66 -20.95 19.06
N ALA A 131 5.04 -20.25 20.00
CA ALA A 131 4.07 -20.79 20.92
C ALA A 131 2.98 -19.77 21.25
N ILE A 132 1.82 -20.27 21.66
CA ILE A 132 0.72 -19.45 22.19
C ILE A 132 0.29 -19.98 23.55
N ASP A 133 -0.05 -19.06 24.45
CA ASP A 133 -0.56 -19.40 25.79
C ASP A 133 -2.08 -19.17 25.81
N ILE A 134 -2.84 -20.24 26.05
CA ILE A 134 -4.31 -20.20 26.10
C ILE A 134 -4.77 -20.42 27.51
N MET A 135 -5.55 -19.48 28.05
CA MET A 135 -6.19 -19.61 29.37
C MET A 135 -7.43 -20.50 29.25
N ILE A 136 -7.44 -21.61 29.99
CA ILE A 136 -8.58 -22.54 30.07
C ILE A 136 -9.14 -22.51 31.48
N GLY A 137 -10.46 -22.38 31.61
CA GLY A 137 -11.17 -22.22 32.88
C GLY A 137 -11.49 -20.77 33.23
N LYS A 138 -12.13 -20.59 34.38
CA LYS A 138 -12.53 -19.27 34.91
C LYS A 138 -12.14 -19.13 36.39
N GLY A 139 -11.82 -17.92 36.82
CA GLY A 139 -11.49 -17.62 38.21
C GLY A 139 -10.20 -18.32 38.68
N GLU A 140 -10.14 -18.73 39.93
CA GLU A 140 -8.94 -19.36 40.55
C GLU A 140 -8.54 -20.70 39.95
N SER A 141 -9.43 -21.37 39.21
CA SER A 141 -9.14 -22.63 38.50
C SER A 141 -8.64 -22.43 37.08
N ALA A 142 -8.45 -21.21 36.62
CA ALA A 142 -7.90 -20.92 35.29
C ALA A 142 -6.45 -21.41 35.19
N LYS A 143 -6.16 -22.18 34.16
CA LYS A 143 -4.81 -22.67 33.84
C LYS A 143 -4.38 -22.16 32.49
N SER A 144 -3.12 -21.72 32.40
CA SER A 144 -2.49 -21.45 31.11
C SER A 144 -1.96 -22.75 30.51
N ILE A 145 -2.35 -23.03 29.28
CA ILE A 145 -1.80 -24.14 28.49
C ILE A 145 -1.04 -23.56 27.33
N ARG A 146 0.24 -23.95 27.22
CA ARG A 146 1.12 -23.55 26.12
C ARG A 146 0.99 -24.53 24.97
N PHE A 147 0.69 -23.99 23.77
CA PHE A 147 0.63 -24.73 22.51
C PHE A 147 1.79 -24.31 21.62
N ASN A 148 2.59 -25.28 21.20
CA ASN A 148 3.66 -25.03 20.22
C ASN A 148 3.06 -24.86 18.82
N LEU A 149 3.58 -23.89 18.10
CA LEU A 149 3.26 -23.61 16.70
C LEU A 149 4.38 -24.12 15.79
N PRO A 150 4.07 -24.45 14.53
CA PRO A 150 5.12 -24.63 13.53
C PRO A 150 5.88 -23.33 13.34
N LYS A 151 7.16 -23.41 12.96
CA LYS A 151 7.92 -22.19 12.61
C LYS A 151 7.29 -21.55 11.38
N PHE A 152 6.98 -20.28 11.47
CA PHE A 152 6.34 -19.49 10.41
C PHE A 152 7.01 -18.13 10.29
N THR A 153 6.77 -17.43 9.19
CA THR A 153 7.17 -16.05 9.01
C THR A 153 5.96 -15.13 9.09
N LEU A 154 5.96 -14.17 10.01
CA LEU A 154 5.01 -13.06 10.00
C LEU A 154 5.51 -11.97 9.05
N VAL A 155 4.70 -11.62 8.07
CA VAL A 155 4.92 -10.44 7.23
C VAL A 155 3.86 -9.41 7.57
N GLY A 156 4.25 -8.36 8.27
CA GLY A 156 3.39 -7.23 8.61
C GLY A 156 3.44 -6.14 7.55
N ALA A 157 2.32 -5.52 7.27
CA ALA A 157 2.25 -4.33 6.43
C ALA A 157 1.51 -3.19 7.14
N THR A 158 2.02 -1.96 7.01
CA THR A 158 1.39 -0.79 7.61
C THR A 158 1.63 0.48 6.80
N THR A 159 0.68 1.40 6.80
CA THR A 159 0.88 2.78 6.34
C THR A 159 1.42 3.66 7.45
N ARG A 160 1.27 3.27 8.73
CA ARG A 160 1.56 4.06 9.92
C ARG A 160 2.50 3.33 10.88
N ALA A 161 3.78 3.25 10.54
CA ALA A 161 4.79 2.56 11.37
C ALA A 161 4.87 3.11 12.81
N GLY A 162 4.64 4.42 12.98
CA GLY A 162 4.63 5.06 14.29
C GLY A 162 3.47 4.67 15.20
N MET A 163 2.41 4.04 14.67
CA MET A 163 1.27 3.52 15.45
C MET A 163 1.47 2.09 15.94
N LEU A 164 2.50 1.39 15.45
CA LEU A 164 2.84 0.07 15.98
C LEU A 164 3.38 0.19 17.39
N SER A 165 2.94 -0.70 18.27
CA SER A 165 3.52 -0.79 19.60
C SER A 165 5.02 -1.13 19.50
N ALA A 166 5.84 -0.56 20.39
CA ALA A 166 7.27 -0.86 20.41
C ALA A 166 7.54 -2.37 20.58
N PRO A 167 6.84 -3.09 21.48
CA PRO A 167 7.03 -4.54 21.61
C PRO A 167 6.76 -5.33 20.32
N LEU A 168 5.75 -4.96 19.54
CA LEU A 168 5.47 -5.64 18.29
C LEU A 168 6.52 -5.31 17.23
N ARG A 169 6.88 -4.04 17.12
CA ARG A 169 7.87 -3.57 16.12
C ARG A 169 9.23 -4.22 16.33
N ASP A 170 9.68 -4.31 17.58
CA ASP A 170 11.02 -4.81 17.92
C ASP A 170 11.19 -6.32 17.65
N ARG A 171 10.09 -7.04 17.40
CA ARG A 171 10.08 -8.46 17.02
C ARG A 171 10.23 -8.71 15.52
N PHE A 172 10.21 -7.68 14.70
CA PHE A 172 10.51 -7.81 13.29
C PHE A 172 12.02 -7.72 13.06
N GLY A 173 12.63 -8.83 12.62
CA GLY A 173 14.06 -8.88 12.28
C GLY A 173 14.40 -8.09 11.01
N VAL A 174 13.43 -7.96 10.10
CA VAL A 174 13.61 -7.27 8.82
C VAL A 174 12.57 -6.16 8.67
N VAL A 175 13.00 -4.90 8.71
CA VAL A 175 12.12 -3.73 8.63
C VAL A 175 12.44 -2.94 7.36
N ASN A 176 11.47 -2.79 6.46
CA ASN A 176 11.64 -2.16 5.16
C ASN A 176 10.69 -0.98 4.96
N HIS A 177 11.28 0.20 4.69
CA HIS A 177 10.53 1.37 4.21
C HIS A 177 10.35 1.30 2.71
N MET A 178 9.11 1.31 2.24
CA MET A 178 8.79 1.34 0.82
C MET A 178 8.66 2.78 0.33
N GLU A 179 9.36 3.06 -0.75
CA GLU A 179 9.39 4.39 -1.37
C GLU A 179 8.45 4.47 -2.57
N PHE A 180 8.08 5.69 -2.94
CA PHE A 180 7.38 5.93 -4.20
C PHE A 180 8.27 5.57 -5.38
N TYR A 181 7.67 4.97 -6.40
CA TYR A 181 8.34 4.60 -7.64
C TYR A 181 8.70 5.82 -8.47
N THR A 182 9.77 5.72 -9.22
CA THR A 182 10.14 6.70 -10.24
C THR A 182 9.21 6.59 -11.45
N VAL A 183 9.20 7.63 -12.29
CA VAL A 183 8.39 7.62 -13.53
C VAL A 183 8.84 6.49 -14.47
N ASP A 184 10.14 6.22 -14.56
CA ASP A 184 10.68 5.15 -15.41
C ASP A 184 10.30 3.77 -14.91
N GLU A 185 10.35 3.51 -13.60
CA GLU A 185 9.88 2.25 -13.02
C GLU A 185 8.38 2.04 -13.29
N LEU A 186 7.56 3.08 -13.11
CA LEU A 186 6.12 3.00 -13.39
C LEU A 186 5.83 2.81 -14.88
N LYS A 187 6.59 3.43 -15.76
CA LYS A 187 6.51 3.22 -17.21
C LYS A 187 6.74 1.75 -17.56
N HIS A 188 7.78 1.13 -17.00
CA HIS A 188 8.05 -0.31 -17.20
C HIS A 188 6.90 -1.17 -16.65
N ILE A 189 6.36 -0.85 -15.48
CA ILE A 189 5.19 -1.55 -14.92
C ILE A 189 3.99 -1.43 -15.84
N ILE A 190 3.69 -0.23 -16.36
CA ILE A 190 2.58 0.01 -17.29
C ILE A 190 2.73 -0.80 -18.56
N VAL A 191 3.93 -0.80 -19.17
CA VAL A 191 4.21 -1.57 -20.39
C VAL A 191 4.03 -3.07 -20.16
N ASN A 192 4.53 -3.60 -19.05
CA ASN A 192 4.32 -5.02 -18.69
C ASN A 192 2.85 -5.33 -18.43
N SER A 193 2.15 -4.47 -17.71
CA SER A 193 0.71 -4.62 -17.44
C SER A 193 -0.12 -4.54 -18.74
N ALA A 194 0.24 -3.66 -19.66
CA ALA A 194 -0.41 -3.54 -20.98
C ALA A 194 -0.29 -4.82 -21.79
N LYS A 195 0.89 -5.47 -21.78
CA LYS A 195 1.11 -6.78 -22.42
C LYS A 195 0.18 -7.85 -21.83
N VAL A 196 0.08 -7.94 -20.50
CA VAL A 196 -0.81 -8.89 -19.81
C VAL A 196 -2.29 -8.62 -20.14
N LEU A 197 -2.67 -7.34 -20.29
CA LEU A 197 -4.03 -6.93 -20.66
C LEU A 197 -4.32 -7.03 -22.16
N GLY A 198 -3.34 -7.39 -22.99
CA GLY A 198 -3.50 -7.49 -24.45
C GLY A 198 -3.75 -6.14 -25.13
N VAL A 199 -3.18 -5.07 -24.59
CA VAL A 199 -3.35 -3.70 -25.10
C VAL A 199 -2.02 -3.18 -25.66
N GLU A 200 -2.06 -2.59 -26.85
CA GLU A 200 -0.90 -1.93 -27.44
C GLU A 200 -0.75 -0.51 -26.85
N ILE A 201 0.46 -0.19 -26.38
CA ILE A 201 0.80 1.12 -25.83
C ILE A 201 2.14 1.59 -26.38
N ASP A 202 2.23 2.85 -26.80
CA ASP A 202 3.51 3.43 -27.20
C ASP A 202 4.30 3.99 -26.01
N ASP A 203 5.57 4.28 -26.25
CA ASP A 203 6.50 4.76 -25.22
C ASP A 203 6.07 6.08 -24.58
N LYS A 204 5.54 6.99 -25.39
CA LYS A 204 5.08 8.31 -24.91
C LYS A 204 3.78 8.22 -24.12
N GLY A 205 2.85 7.36 -24.53
CA GLY A 205 1.60 7.08 -23.80
C GLY A 205 1.89 6.43 -22.46
N ALA A 206 2.81 5.46 -22.43
CA ALA A 206 3.24 4.81 -21.18
C ALA A 206 3.92 5.81 -20.23
N TYR A 207 4.78 6.70 -20.75
CA TYR A 207 5.44 7.74 -19.97
C TYR A 207 4.42 8.74 -19.39
N GLU A 208 3.47 9.22 -20.20
CA GLU A 208 2.45 10.16 -19.75
C GLU A 208 1.59 9.59 -18.63
N MET A 209 1.18 8.33 -18.76
CA MET A 209 0.46 7.61 -17.71
C MET A 209 1.30 7.42 -16.44
N ALA A 210 2.58 7.05 -16.59
CA ALA A 210 3.50 6.87 -15.47
C ALA A 210 3.68 8.17 -14.67
N ARG A 211 3.86 9.28 -15.37
CA ARG A 211 4.02 10.62 -14.79
C ARG A 211 2.82 11.03 -13.94
N ARG A 212 1.59 10.68 -14.38
CA ARG A 212 0.35 11.01 -13.67
C ARG A 212 -0.08 9.94 -12.64
N SER A 213 0.74 8.89 -12.42
CA SER A 213 0.40 7.77 -11.53
C SER A 213 0.84 7.94 -10.07
N ARG A 214 1.22 9.15 -9.66
CA ARG A 214 1.54 9.51 -8.26
C ARG A 214 2.58 8.59 -7.59
N GLY A 215 3.51 8.04 -8.34
CA GLY A 215 4.55 7.17 -7.81
C GLY A 215 4.06 5.82 -7.30
N THR A 216 2.84 5.36 -7.64
CA THR A 216 2.27 4.12 -7.13
C THR A 216 1.85 3.14 -8.23
N PRO A 217 2.32 1.88 -8.20
CA PRO A 217 1.91 0.85 -9.17
C PRO A 217 0.40 0.59 -9.20
N ARG A 218 -0.25 0.67 -8.05
CA ARG A 218 -1.70 0.47 -7.95
C ARG A 218 -2.49 1.49 -8.76
N LEU A 219 -2.10 2.77 -8.67
CA LEU A 219 -2.75 3.81 -9.45
C LEU A 219 -2.39 3.69 -10.93
N ALA A 220 -1.13 3.40 -11.27
CA ALA A 220 -0.69 3.17 -12.64
C ALA A 220 -1.55 2.09 -13.33
N ASN A 221 -1.73 0.95 -12.70
CA ASN A 221 -2.56 -0.14 -13.22
C ASN A 221 -4.04 0.22 -13.29
N ARG A 222 -4.55 0.99 -12.33
CA ARG A 222 -5.94 1.48 -12.36
C ARG A 222 -6.16 2.44 -13.52
N LEU A 223 -5.26 3.39 -13.73
CA LEU A 223 -5.32 4.32 -14.86
C LEU A 223 -5.20 3.58 -16.18
N LEU A 224 -4.29 2.60 -16.30
CA LEU A 224 -4.12 1.79 -17.51
C LEU A 224 -5.43 1.12 -17.93
N LYS A 225 -6.15 0.51 -17.00
CA LYS A 225 -7.45 -0.10 -17.29
C LYS A 225 -8.45 0.93 -17.84
N ARG A 226 -8.52 2.11 -17.24
CA ARG A 226 -9.45 3.16 -17.71
C ARG A 226 -9.06 3.73 -19.06
N VAL A 227 -7.78 4.03 -19.25
CA VAL A 227 -7.28 4.52 -20.56
C VAL A 227 -7.47 3.47 -21.65
N ARG A 228 -7.29 2.18 -21.35
CA ARG A 228 -7.61 1.07 -22.26
C ARG A 228 -9.09 1.12 -22.68
N ASP A 229 -10.01 1.26 -21.72
CA ASP A 229 -11.45 1.32 -22.01
C ASP A 229 -11.77 2.50 -22.96
N PHE A 230 -11.14 3.66 -22.77
CA PHE A 230 -11.24 4.79 -23.70
C PHE A 230 -10.64 4.48 -25.09
N ALA A 231 -9.46 3.87 -25.11
CA ALA A 231 -8.79 3.52 -26.36
C ALA A 231 -9.65 2.57 -27.22
N GLN A 232 -10.26 1.58 -26.58
CA GLN A 232 -11.12 0.58 -27.25
C GLN A 232 -12.45 1.17 -27.77
N VAL A 233 -13.03 2.13 -27.04
CA VAL A 233 -14.38 2.66 -27.39
C VAL A 233 -14.30 3.86 -28.32
N LYS A 234 -13.28 4.70 -28.17
CA LYS A 234 -13.17 5.99 -28.88
C LYS A 234 -12.13 6.00 -30.00
N TYR A 235 -11.22 5.04 -30.00
CA TYR A 235 -10.06 4.96 -30.92
C TYR A 235 -9.91 3.52 -31.44
N ASP A 236 -8.76 3.22 -32.01
CA ASP A 236 -8.40 1.92 -32.61
C ASP A 236 -7.91 0.86 -31.61
N GLY A 237 -8.01 1.13 -30.31
CA GLY A 237 -7.56 0.24 -29.24
C GLY A 237 -6.10 0.41 -28.82
N LYS A 238 -5.34 1.28 -29.50
CA LYS A 238 -3.96 1.60 -29.16
C LYS A 238 -3.87 2.82 -28.24
N ILE A 239 -3.03 2.73 -27.21
CA ILE A 239 -2.75 3.83 -26.29
C ILE A 239 -1.53 4.61 -26.78
N THR A 240 -1.77 5.73 -27.44
CA THR A 240 -0.76 6.73 -27.79
C THR A 240 -0.71 7.83 -26.74
N TYR A 241 0.26 8.75 -26.87
CA TYR A 241 0.31 9.95 -26.00
C TYR A 241 -1.02 10.73 -26.01
N ASP A 242 -1.58 10.98 -27.19
CA ASP A 242 -2.81 11.77 -27.34
C ASP A 242 -4.00 11.08 -26.68
N VAL A 243 -4.13 9.75 -26.86
CA VAL A 243 -5.17 8.94 -26.23
C VAL A 243 -4.99 8.93 -24.71
N ALA A 244 -3.77 8.74 -24.21
CA ALA A 244 -3.48 8.73 -22.79
C ALA A 244 -3.78 10.09 -22.15
N SER A 245 -3.28 11.18 -22.75
CA SER A 245 -3.50 12.54 -22.23
C SER A 245 -4.98 12.89 -22.21
N PHE A 246 -5.69 12.68 -23.32
CA PHE A 246 -7.13 12.94 -23.40
C PHE A 246 -7.94 12.13 -22.36
N ALA A 247 -7.66 10.84 -22.23
CA ALA A 247 -8.36 10.01 -21.28
C ALA A 247 -8.08 10.41 -19.82
N LEU A 248 -6.83 10.76 -19.49
CA LEU A 248 -6.44 11.21 -18.15
C LEU A 248 -7.09 12.57 -17.80
N ASP A 249 -7.18 13.48 -18.76
CA ASP A 249 -7.87 14.76 -18.57
C ASP A 249 -9.38 14.57 -18.33
N LEU A 250 -10.03 13.63 -19.04
CA LEU A 250 -11.43 13.25 -18.77
C LEU A 250 -11.62 12.55 -17.41
N LEU A 251 -10.60 11.88 -16.90
CA LEU A 251 -10.58 11.30 -15.56
C LEU A 251 -10.23 12.33 -14.47
N GLU A 252 -10.07 13.60 -14.86
CA GLU A 252 -9.72 14.72 -13.99
C GLU A 252 -8.37 14.53 -13.24
N VAL A 253 -7.44 13.78 -13.85
CA VAL A 253 -6.07 13.62 -13.37
C VAL A 253 -5.18 14.60 -14.13
N ASP A 254 -4.66 15.59 -13.44
CA ASP A 254 -3.89 16.66 -14.08
C ASP A 254 -2.42 16.26 -14.41
N LYS A 255 -1.67 17.23 -14.94
CA LYS A 255 -0.26 17.03 -15.34
C LYS A 255 0.68 16.60 -14.21
N TYR A 256 0.33 16.84 -12.96
CA TYR A 256 1.06 16.39 -11.77
C TYR A 256 0.48 15.11 -11.15
N GLY A 257 -0.57 14.53 -11.75
CA GLY A 257 -1.26 13.38 -11.20
C GLY A 257 -2.21 13.73 -10.05
N LEU A 258 -2.54 15.01 -9.86
CA LEU A 258 -3.51 15.42 -8.85
C LEU A 258 -4.92 15.12 -9.36
N ASP A 259 -5.69 14.41 -8.54
CA ASP A 259 -7.10 14.16 -8.78
C ASP A 259 -7.99 15.27 -8.19
N LEU A 260 -9.31 15.11 -8.32
CA LEU A 260 -10.27 16.09 -7.81
C LEU A 260 -10.10 16.32 -6.29
N ASN A 261 -9.83 15.27 -5.51
CA ASN A 261 -9.70 15.39 -4.07
C ASN A 261 -8.41 16.12 -3.68
N ASP A 262 -7.29 15.81 -4.34
CA ASP A 262 -6.03 16.54 -4.13
C ASP A 262 -6.22 18.04 -4.40
N ARG A 263 -6.86 18.37 -5.52
CA ARG A 263 -7.17 19.77 -5.88
C ARG A 263 -8.09 20.43 -4.85
N ASN A 264 -9.12 19.73 -4.38
CA ASN A 264 -10.01 20.23 -3.33
C ASN A 264 -9.28 20.50 -2.01
N ILE A 265 -8.35 19.62 -1.62
CA ILE A 265 -7.49 19.82 -0.45
C ILE A 265 -6.68 21.12 -0.61
N LEU A 266 -5.95 21.24 -1.71
CA LEU A 266 -5.08 22.40 -1.97
C LEU A 266 -5.86 23.70 -2.08
N LEU A 267 -6.95 23.73 -2.87
CA LEU A 267 -7.81 24.90 -3.01
C LEU A 267 -8.48 25.30 -1.70
N THR A 268 -8.85 24.32 -0.86
CA THR A 268 -9.40 24.62 0.46
C THR A 268 -8.36 25.31 1.35
N ILE A 269 -7.12 24.82 1.36
CA ILE A 269 -6.03 25.48 2.11
C ILE A 269 -5.78 26.89 1.57
N ILE A 270 -5.71 27.05 0.25
CA ILE A 270 -5.42 28.33 -0.41
C ILE A 270 -6.57 29.32 -0.24
N ASP A 271 -7.77 28.96 -0.70
CA ASP A 271 -8.88 29.91 -0.85
C ASP A 271 -9.66 30.13 0.47
N LYS A 272 -9.82 29.08 1.32
CA LYS A 272 -10.58 29.20 2.57
C LYS A 272 -9.71 29.55 3.79
N PHE A 273 -8.43 29.14 3.78
CA PHE A 273 -7.52 29.34 4.91
C PHE A 273 -6.31 30.21 4.56
N ALA A 274 -6.39 31.00 3.49
CA ALA A 274 -5.34 31.94 3.06
C ALA A 274 -3.93 31.31 2.99
N GLY A 275 -3.85 30.07 2.49
CA GLY A 275 -2.60 29.29 2.42
C GLY A 275 -2.23 28.52 3.68
N GLY A 276 -2.95 28.68 4.76
CA GLY A 276 -2.72 27.99 6.04
C GLY A 276 -1.99 28.85 7.08
N PRO A 277 -1.62 28.27 8.25
CA PRO A 277 -1.73 26.86 8.61
C PRO A 277 -3.15 26.41 8.98
N VAL A 278 -3.55 25.21 8.56
CA VAL A 278 -4.84 24.61 8.91
C VAL A 278 -4.66 23.21 9.54
N GLY A 279 -5.36 22.93 10.65
CA GLY A 279 -5.36 21.64 11.31
C GLY A 279 -6.01 20.54 10.46
N LEU A 280 -5.60 19.28 10.67
CA LEU A 280 -6.11 18.14 9.90
C LEU A 280 -7.63 17.99 10.02
N ASP A 281 -8.17 18.01 11.23
CA ASP A 281 -9.61 17.83 11.46
C ASP A 281 -10.44 18.98 10.87
N THR A 282 -9.92 20.21 10.93
CA THR A 282 -10.56 21.38 10.31
C THR A 282 -10.58 21.25 8.80
N LEU A 283 -9.47 20.81 8.19
CA LEU A 283 -9.39 20.57 6.77
C LEU A 283 -10.34 19.44 6.33
N ALA A 284 -10.36 18.33 7.08
CA ALA A 284 -11.24 17.18 6.84
C ALA A 284 -12.71 17.60 6.86
N ALA A 285 -13.13 18.35 7.89
CA ALA A 285 -14.48 18.89 7.97
C ALA A 285 -14.82 19.84 6.81
N ALA A 286 -13.86 20.67 6.40
CA ALA A 286 -14.07 21.66 5.33
C ALA A 286 -14.27 21.05 3.95
N ILE A 287 -13.70 19.85 3.68
CA ILE A 287 -13.81 19.14 2.39
C ILE A 287 -14.78 17.96 2.44
N GLY A 288 -15.26 17.57 3.64
CA GLY A 288 -16.16 16.44 3.83
C GLY A 288 -15.48 15.07 3.65
N GLU A 289 -14.22 14.94 4.05
CA GLU A 289 -13.42 13.70 3.95
C GLU A 289 -12.97 13.25 5.35
N ASP A 290 -12.64 11.97 5.51
CA ASP A 290 -12.06 11.45 6.74
C ASP A 290 -10.63 11.95 6.95
N ALA A 291 -10.30 12.37 8.17
CA ALA A 291 -8.98 12.91 8.52
C ALA A 291 -7.85 11.90 8.28
N GLY A 292 -8.10 10.62 8.60
CA GLY A 292 -7.15 9.54 8.33
C GLY A 292 -6.93 9.31 6.84
N THR A 293 -7.97 9.43 6.03
CA THR A 293 -7.86 9.34 4.56
C THR A 293 -6.99 10.48 4.00
N ILE A 294 -7.17 11.70 4.49
CA ILE A 294 -6.30 12.82 4.07
C ILE A 294 -4.86 12.51 4.43
N GLU A 295 -4.60 12.13 5.68
CA GLU A 295 -3.25 11.91 6.21
C GLU A 295 -2.54 10.72 5.54
N ASP A 296 -3.25 9.63 5.23
CA ASP A 296 -2.63 8.39 4.74
C ASP A 296 -2.58 8.29 3.22
N VAL A 297 -3.55 8.90 2.51
CA VAL A 297 -3.70 8.68 1.07
C VAL A 297 -3.29 9.90 0.25
N TYR A 298 -3.71 11.09 0.65
CA TYR A 298 -3.48 12.32 -0.14
C TYR A 298 -2.21 13.05 0.27
N GLU A 299 -2.06 13.32 1.55
CA GLU A 299 -0.99 14.15 2.09
C GLU A 299 0.43 13.64 1.77
N PRO A 300 0.74 12.32 1.82
CA PRO A 300 2.10 11.85 1.52
C PRO A 300 2.60 12.22 0.13
N TYR A 301 1.71 12.20 -0.86
CA TYR A 301 2.04 12.61 -2.21
C TYR A 301 2.20 14.13 -2.34
N LEU A 302 1.29 14.88 -1.74
CA LEU A 302 1.31 16.34 -1.77
C LEU A 302 2.55 16.93 -1.07
N VAL A 303 2.95 16.33 0.08
CA VAL A 303 4.18 16.71 0.80
C VAL A 303 5.41 16.37 -0.02
N LYS A 304 5.50 15.13 -0.54
CA LYS A 304 6.65 14.68 -1.34
C LYS A 304 6.90 15.57 -2.54
N ASN A 305 5.83 16.00 -3.21
CA ASN A 305 5.94 16.85 -4.41
C ASN A 305 5.96 18.34 -4.10
N GLY A 306 6.03 18.71 -2.83
CA GLY A 306 6.21 20.09 -2.41
C GLY A 306 4.98 20.98 -2.56
N PHE A 307 3.77 20.44 -2.65
CA PHE A 307 2.53 21.23 -2.70
C PHE A 307 2.11 21.73 -1.31
N ILE A 308 2.37 20.95 -0.27
CA ILE A 308 2.08 21.31 1.12
C ILE A 308 3.28 21.03 2.03
N ASN A 309 3.38 21.85 3.09
CA ASN A 309 4.29 21.63 4.20
C ASN A 309 3.50 21.27 5.47
N ARG A 310 4.05 20.32 6.24
CA ARG A 310 3.58 20.04 7.61
C ARG A 310 4.30 20.94 8.60
N THR A 311 3.55 21.67 9.41
CA THR A 311 4.09 22.48 10.51
C THR A 311 3.43 22.06 11.83
N PRO A 312 4.01 22.42 13.00
CA PRO A 312 3.35 22.15 14.28
C PRO A 312 1.95 22.79 14.41
N LYS A 313 1.66 23.84 13.63
CA LYS A 313 0.36 24.52 13.63
C LYS A 313 -0.64 23.95 12.60
N GLY A 314 -0.18 23.07 11.71
CA GLY A 314 -1.02 22.48 10.66
C GLY A 314 -0.37 22.48 9.27
N ARG A 315 -1.19 22.29 8.25
CA ARG A 315 -0.81 22.20 6.83
C ARG A 315 -0.77 23.59 6.20
N VAL A 316 0.27 23.84 5.41
CA VAL A 316 0.50 25.10 4.72
C VAL A 316 0.72 24.82 3.24
N ALA A 317 -0.01 25.49 2.37
CA ALA A 317 0.23 25.46 0.92
C ALA A 317 1.55 26.15 0.58
N THR A 318 2.29 25.58 -0.35
CA THR A 318 3.56 26.14 -0.82
C THR A 318 3.35 27.07 -2.00
N GLU A 319 4.38 27.82 -2.40
CA GLU A 319 4.36 28.66 -3.60
C GLU A 319 4.00 27.84 -4.85
N LEU A 320 4.54 26.61 -4.97
CA LEU A 320 4.19 25.70 -6.07
C LEU A 320 2.67 25.40 -6.13
N ALA A 321 2.00 25.27 -4.99
CA ALA A 321 0.56 25.05 -4.97
C ALA A 321 -0.21 26.29 -5.44
N PHE A 322 0.23 27.48 -5.05
CA PHE A 322 -0.37 28.74 -5.53
C PHE A 322 -0.16 28.91 -7.04
N GLU A 323 1.06 28.70 -7.54
CA GLU A 323 1.37 28.78 -8.97
C GLU A 323 0.56 27.78 -9.80
N HIS A 324 0.40 26.55 -9.29
CA HIS A 324 -0.36 25.50 -9.97
C HIS A 324 -1.81 25.89 -10.25
N PHE A 325 -2.43 26.61 -9.33
CA PHE A 325 -3.81 27.10 -9.47
C PHE A 325 -3.92 28.56 -9.92
N GLU A 326 -2.83 29.15 -10.38
CA GLU A 326 -2.78 30.56 -10.82
C GLU A 326 -3.30 31.53 -9.73
N ARG A 327 -2.97 31.23 -8.47
CA ARG A 327 -3.29 32.05 -7.31
C ARG A 327 -2.05 32.84 -6.88
N LYS A 328 -2.27 33.98 -6.22
CA LYS A 328 -1.19 34.74 -5.60
C LYS A 328 -1.01 34.28 -4.15
N SER A 329 0.22 34.00 -3.75
CA SER A 329 0.54 33.84 -2.33
C SER A 329 0.30 35.14 -1.60
N ALA A 330 -0.32 35.07 -0.43
CA ALA A 330 -0.62 36.26 0.39
C ALA A 330 0.64 36.83 1.03
#